data_260155fc2ef4b0bded60d8f5d04a9b23
#
_entry.id   260155fc2ef4b0bded60d8f5d04a9b23
#
_cell.length_a   1.000
_cell.length_b   1.000
_cell.length_c   1.000
_cell.angle_alpha   90.00
_cell.angle_beta   90.00
_cell.angle_gamma   90.00
#
_symmetry.space_group_name_H-M   'P 1'
#
loop_
_entity.id
_entity.type
_entity.pdbx_description
1 polymer ?
#
loop_
_entity_poly.entity_id
_entity_poly.type
_entity_poly.pdbx_seq_one_letter_code
_entity_poly.pdbx_strand_id
1 'polypeptide(L)'
;MDAKINEQVKNKKQDNLITAEIRYKMTAKGMMITEYYGADSCVVLPDEIEGETVTALDAYAFARNLEVEEIWLPEALKEVGRYAFYRCRNLKKLILGNQLLDMGGGALTGCRLEEVEIYFREGKKSCLKSIVEEMRYQIRVSLYGYSWR
;
A
#
# COMPACT_ATOMS: atom_id res chain seq x y z
N MET A 1 3.37 0.68 20.22
CA MET A 1 2.63 0.74 18.96
C MET A 1 3.16 -0.24 17.92
N ASP A 2 4.46 -0.34 17.77
CA ASP A 2 5.08 -1.22 16.77
C ASP A 2 4.73 -2.70 16.96
N ALA A 3 4.70 -3.18 18.21
CA ALA A 3 4.36 -4.57 18.53
C ALA A 3 2.95 -4.95 18.10
N LYS A 4 1.96 -4.07 18.31
CA LYS A 4 0.58 -4.30 17.89
C LYS A 4 0.45 -4.36 16.38
N ILE A 5 1.14 -3.47 15.67
CA ILE A 5 1.12 -3.43 14.22
C ILE A 5 1.73 -4.69 13.63
N ASN A 6 2.88 -5.12 14.16
CA ASN A 6 3.53 -6.36 13.72
C ASN A 6 2.66 -7.58 13.94
N GLU A 7 1.98 -7.65 15.09
CA GLU A 7 1.08 -8.75 15.41
C GLU A 7 -0.13 -8.78 14.47
N GLN A 8 -0.73 -7.63 14.18
CA GLN A 8 -1.83 -7.54 13.24
C GLN A 8 -1.43 -8.01 11.85
N VAL A 9 -0.26 -7.62 11.37
CA VAL A 9 0.26 -8.05 10.07
C VAL A 9 0.44 -9.56 10.04
N LYS A 10 1.07 -10.14 11.06
CA LYS A 10 1.27 -11.59 11.16
C LYS A 10 -0.05 -12.33 11.14
N ASN A 11 -1.03 -11.90 11.92
CA ASN A 11 -2.33 -12.53 11.99
C ASN A 11 -3.06 -12.48 10.65
N LYS A 12 -3.04 -11.33 9.99
CA LYS A 12 -3.68 -11.16 8.67
C LYS A 12 -3.02 -12.03 7.61
N LYS A 13 -1.68 -12.09 7.59
CA LYS A 13 -0.94 -12.91 6.62
C LYS A 13 -1.18 -14.41 6.82
N GLN A 14 -1.38 -14.87 8.04
CA GLN A 14 -1.66 -16.27 8.32
C GLN A 14 -3.03 -16.71 7.82
N ASP A 15 -3.99 -15.80 7.74
CA ASP A 15 -5.35 -16.12 7.31
C ASP A 15 -5.47 -16.44 5.81
N ASN A 16 -4.50 -16.07 5.00
CA ASN A 16 -4.47 -16.28 3.54
C ASN A 16 -5.69 -15.75 2.78
N LEU A 17 -6.60 -15.07 3.46
CA LEU A 17 -7.86 -14.59 2.89
C LEU A 17 -7.64 -13.51 1.84
N ILE A 18 -6.55 -12.77 1.96
CA ILE A 18 -6.25 -11.62 1.11
C ILE A 18 -5.92 -12.05 -0.32
N THR A 19 -5.20 -13.16 -0.50
CA THR A 19 -4.80 -13.63 -1.83
C THR A 19 -5.98 -14.06 -2.69
N ALA A 20 -7.10 -14.48 -2.06
CA ALA A 20 -8.30 -14.89 -2.78
C ALA A 20 -9.04 -13.72 -3.43
N GLU A 21 -8.76 -12.49 -3.00
CA GLU A 21 -9.48 -11.28 -3.46
C GLU A 21 -8.60 -10.36 -4.31
N ILE A 22 -7.46 -10.85 -4.75
CA ILE A 22 -6.54 -10.08 -5.60
C ILE A 22 -6.30 -10.78 -6.92
N ARG A 23 -6.03 -9.99 -7.94
CA ARG A 23 -5.49 -10.45 -9.21
C ARG A 23 -4.04 -10.03 -9.27
N TYR A 24 -3.22 -10.87 -9.87
CA TYR A 24 -1.79 -10.66 -9.94
C TYR A 24 -1.21 -11.26 -11.21
N LYS A 25 -0.02 -10.81 -11.57
CA LYS A 25 0.73 -11.37 -12.70
C LYS A 25 2.23 -11.25 -12.42
N MET A 26 2.98 -12.16 -13.01
CA MET A 26 4.44 -12.09 -12.98
C MET A 26 4.95 -11.09 -14.00
N THR A 27 5.94 -10.29 -13.60
CA THR A 27 6.62 -9.35 -14.49
C THR A 27 8.13 -9.62 -14.45
N ALA A 28 8.88 -9.01 -15.35
CA ALA A 28 10.34 -9.12 -15.36
C ALA A 28 10.99 -8.61 -14.06
N LYS A 29 10.28 -7.75 -13.30
CA LYS A 29 10.78 -7.15 -12.06
C LYS A 29 10.25 -7.82 -10.79
N GLY A 30 9.40 -8.81 -10.91
CA GLY A 30 8.77 -9.49 -9.79
C GLY A 30 7.26 -9.61 -9.94
N MET A 31 6.60 -10.02 -8.87
CA MET A 31 5.14 -10.18 -8.87
C MET A 31 4.46 -8.82 -8.75
N MET A 32 3.44 -8.60 -9.59
CA MET A 32 2.63 -7.39 -9.58
C MET A 32 1.20 -7.73 -9.16
N ILE A 33 0.66 -7.00 -8.18
CA ILE A 33 -0.77 -7.05 -7.89
C ILE A 33 -1.47 -6.10 -8.84
N THR A 34 -2.38 -6.65 -9.65
CA THR A 34 -3.09 -5.87 -10.67
C THR A 34 -4.41 -5.32 -10.19
N GLU A 35 -5.07 -5.99 -9.24
CA GLU A 35 -6.36 -5.54 -8.73
C GLU A 35 -6.66 -6.16 -7.38
N TYR A 36 -7.24 -5.36 -6.49
CA TYR A 36 -7.94 -5.83 -5.31
C TYR A 36 -9.44 -5.60 -5.50
N TYR A 37 -10.23 -6.66 -5.39
CA TYR A 37 -11.68 -6.60 -5.62
C TYR A 37 -12.51 -7.02 -4.40
N GLY A 38 -11.88 -7.12 -3.23
CA GLY A 38 -12.56 -7.46 -1.99
C GLY A 38 -13.25 -6.27 -1.34
N ALA A 39 -13.93 -6.54 -0.23
CA ALA A 39 -14.72 -5.55 0.51
C ALA A 39 -14.26 -5.37 1.96
N ASP A 40 -13.04 -5.77 2.30
CA ASP A 40 -12.51 -5.61 3.64
C ASP A 40 -12.15 -4.15 3.93
N SER A 41 -12.39 -3.72 5.16
CA SER A 41 -12.00 -2.38 5.59
C SER A 41 -10.49 -2.28 5.84
N CYS A 42 -9.86 -3.35 6.29
CA CYS A 42 -8.41 -3.43 6.48
C CYS A 42 -7.84 -4.49 5.55
N VAL A 43 -6.99 -4.07 4.63
CA VAL A 43 -6.37 -4.95 3.64
C VAL A 43 -4.88 -5.01 3.88
N VAL A 44 -4.36 -6.21 4.13
CA VAL A 44 -2.92 -6.46 4.23
C VAL A 44 -2.50 -7.24 3.01
N LEU A 45 -1.83 -6.58 2.08
CA LEU A 45 -1.37 -7.24 0.86
C LEU A 45 -0.19 -8.16 1.17
N PRO A 46 -0.13 -9.33 0.52
CA PRO A 46 0.92 -10.30 0.80
C PRO A 46 2.29 -9.82 0.31
N ASP A 47 3.34 -10.18 1.03
CA ASP A 47 4.73 -9.88 0.61
C ASP A 47 5.19 -10.79 -0.52
N GLU A 48 4.62 -12.00 -0.58
CA GLU A 48 4.94 -13.00 -1.60
C GLU A 48 3.66 -13.65 -2.13
N ILE A 49 3.67 -13.98 -3.41
CA ILE A 49 2.61 -14.73 -4.08
C ILE A 49 3.29 -15.81 -4.89
N GLU A 50 2.90 -17.06 -4.66
CA GLU A 50 3.48 -18.23 -5.36
C GLU A 50 5.01 -18.29 -5.21
N GLY A 51 5.53 -17.91 -4.02
CA GLY A 51 6.95 -17.90 -3.74
C GLY A 51 7.71 -16.70 -4.32
N GLU A 52 7.02 -15.81 -5.03
CA GLU A 52 7.63 -14.65 -5.67
C GLU A 52 7.34 -13.36 -4.89
N THR A 53 8.35 -12.52 -4.74
CA THR A 53 8.23 -11.24 -4.03
C THR A 53 7.32 -10.28 -4.79
N VAL A 54 6.38 -9.66 -4.08
CA VAL A 54 5.52 -8.63 -4.66
C VAL A 54 6.28 -7.31 -4.68
N THR A 55 6.51 -6.78 -5.87
CA THR A 55 7.33 -5.58 -6.09
C THR A 55 6.57 -4.40 -6.67
N ALA A 56 5.36 -4.63 -7.17
CA ALA A 56 4.59 -3.57 -7.81
C ALA A 56 3.09 -3.70 -7.55
N LEU A 57 2.44 -2.55 -7.50
CA LEU A 57 0.99 -2.40 -7.52
C LEU A 57 0.63 -1.69 -8.82
N ASP A 58 -0.26 -2.26 -9.60
CA ASP A 58 -0.62 -1.75 -10.90
C ASP A 58 -1.45 -0.46 -10.82
N ALA A 59 -1.54 0.24 -11.94
CA ALA A 59 -2.45 1.38 -12.07
C ALA A 59 -3.89 0.94 -11.76
N TYR A 60 -4.64 1.79 -11.08
CA TYR A 60 -6.05 1.56 -10.71
C TYR A 60 -6.32 0.31 -9.85
N ALA A 61 -5.30 -0.27 -9.21
CA ALA A 61 -5.44 -1.53 -8.48
C ALA A 61 -6.53 -1.54 -7.41
N PHE A 62 -6.74 -0.43 -6.73
CA PHE A 62 -7.80 -0.23 -5.71
C PHE A 62 -8.86 0.78 -6.15
N ALA A 63 -8.85 1.20 -7.41
CA ALA A 63 -9.72 2.29 -7.84
C ALA A 63 -11.19 2.06 -7.48
N ARG A 64 -11.80 3.09 -6.91
CA ARG A 64 -13.22 3.12 -6.52
C ARG A 64 -13.62 2.09 -5.46
N ASN A 65 -12.67 1.59 -4.69
CA ASN A 65 -12.99 0.74 -3.56
C ASN A 65 -13.43 1.61 -2.38
N LEU A 66 -14.73 1.60 -2.08
CA LEU A 66 -15.34 2.43 -1.03
C LEU A 66 -15.32 1.77 0.34
N GLU A 67 -14.96 0.48 0.40
CA GLU A 67 -14.95 -0.29 1.64
C GLU A 67 -13.63 -0.16 2.39
N VAL A 68 -12.54 0.02 1.66
CA VAL A 68 -11.21 0.02 2.28
C VAL A 68 -10.95 1.30 3.08
N GLU A 69 -10.48 1.11 4.31
CA GLU A 69 -10.09 2.20 5.22
C GLU A 69 -8.59 2.17 5.54
N GLU A 70 -7.98 0.99 5.50
CA GLU A 70 -6.57 0.80 5.83
C GLU A 70 -5.94 -0.20 4.86
N ILE A 71 -4.81 0.17 4.28
CA ILE A 71 -4.07 -0.68 3.36
C ILE A 71 -2.62 -0.80 3.84
N TRP A 72 -2.17 -2.05 3.97
CA TRP A 72 -0.78 -2.38 4.25
C TRP A 72 -0.16 -2.88 2.96
N LEU A 73 0.73 -2.09 2.40
CA LEU A 73 1.43 -2.46 1.16
C LEU A 73 2.54 -3.48 1.45
N PRO A 74 2.90 -4.30 0.46
CA PRO A 74 3.98 -5.27 0.63
C PRO A 74 5.29 -4.59 1.01
N GLU A 75 6.08 -5.25 1.85
CA GLU A 75 7.31 -4.70 2.40
C GLU A 75 8.33 -4.33 1.32
N ALA A 76 8.45 -5.16 0.29
CA ALA A 76 9.40 -4.98 -0.80
C ALA A 76 8.82 -4.22 -2.00
N LEU A 77 7.64 -3.61 -1.85
CA LEU A 77 7.00 -2.88 -2.93
C LEU A 77 7.87 -1.70 -3.36
N LYS A 78 8.17 -1.61 -4.64
CA LYS A 78 9.01 -0.59 -5.24
C LYS A 78 8.23 0.44 -6.05
N GLU A 79 7.14 0.01 -6.65
CA GLU A 79 6.35 0.85 -7.55
C GLU A 79 4.88 0.76 -7.23
N VAL A 80 4.23 1.92 -7.16
CA VAL A 80 2.77 2.06 -7.11
C VAL A 80 2.34 2.75 -8.39
N GLY A 81 1.43 2.12 -9.11
CA GLY A 81 0.93 2.63 -10.38
C GLY A 81 0.09 3.89 -10.23
N ARG A 82 -0.03 4.64 -11.33
CA ARG A 82 -0.86 5.85 -11.34
C ARG A 82 -2.31 5.51 -11.00
N TYR A 83 -2.96 6.41 -10.26
CA TYR A 83 -4.34 6.25 -9.86
C TYR A 83 -4.63 4.95 -9.09
N ALA A 84 -3.63 4.35 -8.46
CA ALA A 84 -3.78 3.06 -7.77
C ALA A 84 -4.90 3.08 -6.73
N PHE A 85 -5.09 4.18 -6.03
CA PHE A 85 -6.12 4.36 -5.00
C PHE A 85 -7.18 5.38 -5.42
N TYR A 86 -7.39 5.54 -6.70
CA TYR A 86 -8.34 6.51 -7.26
C TYR A 86 -9.72 6.36 -6.67
N ARG A 87 -10.22 7.44 -6.06
CA ARG A 87 -11.54 7.49 -5.42
C ARG A 87 -11.76 6.46 -4.30
N CYS A 88 -10.71 6.09 -3.60
CA CYS A 88 -10.84 5.36 -2.33
C CYS A 88 -11.25 6.36 -1.23
N ARG A 89 -12.53 6.73 -1.20
CA ARG A 89 -13.03 7.84 -0.39
C ARG A 89 -12.99 7.59 1.11
N ASN A 90 -12.95 6.33 1.53
CA ASN A 90 -12.91 5.98 2.94
C ASN A 90 -11.51 5.58 3.42
N LEU A 91 -10.52 5.65 2.54
CA LEU A 91 -9.14 5.34 2.91
C LEU A 91 -8.62 6.37 3.92
N LYS A 92 -8.15 5.86 5.07
CA LYS A 92 -7.64 6.68 6.20
C LYS A 92 -6.18 6.39 6.52
N LYS A 93 -5.72 5.18 6.25
CA LYS A 93 -4.35 4.78 6.56
C LYS A 93 -3.73 4.04 5.39
N LEU A 94 -2.51 4.42 5.06
CA LEU A 94 -1.71 3.74 4.06
C LEU A 94 -0.33 3.47 4.66
N ILE A 95 -0.01 2.19 4.82
CA ILE A 95 1.26 1.78 5.40
C ILE A 95 2.18 1.32 4.28
N LEU A 96 3.27 2.06 4.11
CA LEU A 96 4.25 1.85 3.04
C LEU A 96 5.45 1.08 3.57
N GLY A 97 6.02 0.23 2.73
CA GLY A 97 7.32 -0.36 2.98
C GLY A 97 8.43 0.66 2.77
N ASN A 98 9.65 0.29 3.16
CA ASN A 98 10.81 1.16 3.07
C ASN A 98 11.56 1.09 1.74
N GLN A 99 11.06 0.32 0.77
CA GLN A 99 11.72 0.14 -0.54
C GLN A 99 11.00 0.83 -1.69
N LEU A 100 9.95 1.58 -1.40
CA LEU A 100 9.18 2.27 -2.43
C LEU A 100 10.04 3.34 -3.11
N LEU A 101 10.13 3.23 -4.43
CA LEU A 101 10.92 4.12 -5.28
C LEU A 101 10.05 5.10 -6.04
N ASP A 102 8.84 4.70 -6.40
CA ASP A 102 7.95 5.49 -7.24
C ASP A 102 6.50 5.38 -6.79
N MET A 103 5.88 6.52 -6.61
CA MET A 103 4.44 6.65 -6.38
C MET A 103 3.84 7.28 -7.63
N GLY A 104 3.07 6.52 -8.37
CA GLY A 104 2.48 6.97 -9.63
C GLY A 104 1.63 8.21 -9.48
N GLY A 105 1.64 9.05 -10.52
CA GLY A 105 0.87 10.29 -10.54
C GLY A 105 -0.61 10.04 -10.29
N GLY A 106 -1.21 10.88 -9.45
CA GLY A 106 -2.63 10.78 -9.12
C GLY A 106 -3.02 9.57 -8.27
N ALA A 107 -2.05 8.86 -7.68
CA ALA A 107 -2.32 7.64 -6.91
C ALA A 107 -3.43 7.81 -5.87
N LEU A 108 -3.53 8.98 -5.25
CA LEU A 108 -4.53 9.27 -4.22
C LEU A 108 -5.61 10.25 -4.68
N THR A 109 -5.74 10.49 -5.97
CA THR A 109 -6.75 11.38 -6.52
C THR A 109 -8.15 10.89 -6.17
N GLY A 110 -8.97 11.78 -5.61
CA GLY A 110 -10.34 11.48 -5.22
C GLY A 110 -10.49 10.80 -3.87
N CYS A 111 -9.40 10.54 -3.16
CA CYS A 111 -9.45 10.18 -1.74
C CYS A 111 -9.78 11.41 -0.90
N ARG A 112 -10.20 11.22 0.33
CA ARG A 112 -10.34 12.33 1.31
C ARG A 112 -8.97 12.61 1.90
N LEU A 113 -8.22 13.43 1.21
CA LEU A 113 -6.78 13.58 1.42
C LEU A 113 -6.42 14.13 2.80
N GLU A 114 -7.27 14.97 3.38
CA GLU A 114 -7.08 15.54 4.72
C GLU A 114 -7.17 14.51 5.84
N GLU A 115 -7.72 13.33 5.55
CA GLU A 115 -7.89 12.25 6.53
C GLU A 115 -6.88 11.12 6.34
N VAL A 116 -6.11 11.12 5.27
CA VAL A 116 -5.17 10.02 4.99
C VAL A 116 -3.90 10.18 5.80
N GLU A 117 -3.62 9.18 6.62
CA GLU A 117 -2.36 9.08 7.36
C GLU A 117 -1.43 8.12 6.65
N ILE A 118 -0.17 8.51 6.50
CA ILE A 118 0.84 7.69 5.83
C ILE A 118 1.90 7.28 6.82
N TYR A 119 2.13 5.99 6.89
CA TYR A 119 3.10 5.38 7.78
C TYR A 119 4.20 4.72 6.95
N PHE A 120 5.44 4.97 7.31
CA PHE A 120 6.61 4.35 6.67
C PHE A 120 7.26 3.38 7.64
N ARG A 121 7.68 2.24 7.13
CA ARG A 121 8.55 1.34 7.86
C ARG A 121 9.92 1.98 7.99
N GLU A 122 10.57 1.76 9.13
CA GLU A 122 11.92 2.26 9.37
C GLU A 122 12.91 1.62 8.39
N GLY A 123 13.83 2.43 7.87
CA GLY A 123 14.82 1.97 6.89
C GLY A 123 15.30 3.08 5.97
N LYS A 124 15.59 2.74 4.73
CA LYS A 124 16.10 3.71 3.74
C LYS A 124 15.05 4.77 3.44
N LYS A 125 15.35 6.01 3.81
CA LYS A 125 14.48 7.17 3.59
C LYS A 125 14.78 7.91 2.29
N SER A 126 15.60 7.33 1.41
CA SER A 126 16.04 7.98 0.19
C SER A 126 14.90 8.33 -0.78
N CYS A 127 13.84 7.53 -0.77
CA CYS A 127 12.66 7.75 -1.61
C CYS A 127 11.60 8.65 -0.95
N LEU A 128 11.72 8.89 0.36
CA LEU A 128 10.70 9.60 1.13
C LEU A 128 10.43 11.00 0.59
N LYS A 129 11.49 11.72 0.25
CA LYS A 129 11.37 13.09 -0.24
C LYS A 129 10.55 13.16 -1.52
N SER A 130 10.84 12.30 -2.48
CA SER A 130 10.12 12.26 -3.75
C SER A 130 8.65 11.89 -3.56
N ILE A 131 8.38 10.93 -2.68
CA ILE A 131 7.02 10.49 -2.38
C ILE A 131 6.23 11.62 -1.71
N VAL A 132 6.83 12.27 -0.71
CA VAL A 132 6.18 13.38 -0.01
C VAL A 132 5.92 14.56 -0.95
N GLU A 133 6.86 14.87 -1.83
CA GLU A 133 6.68 15.93 -2.82
C GLU A 133 5.55 15.63 -3.80
N GLU A 134 5.47 14.39 -4.30
CA GLU A 134 4.38 13.97 -5.18
C GLU A 134 3.02 14.06 -4.49
N MET A 135 2.97 13.71 -3.21
CA MET A 135 1.73 13.72 -2.42
C MET A 135 1.40 15.08 -1.81
N ARG A 136 2.38 15.96 -1.65
CA ARG A 136 2.28 17.22 -0.91
C ARG A 136 1.22 18.18 -1.41
N TYR A 137 0.96 18.16 -2.69
CA TYR A 137 -0.04 19.02 -3.30
C TYR A 137 -1.46 18.47 -3.18
N GLN A 138 -1.57 17.24 -2.73
CA GLN A 138 -2.83 16.51 -2.68
C GLN A 138 -3.24 16.13 -1.27
N ILE A 139 -2.31 16.03 -0.32
CA ILE A 139 -2.55 15.42 0.98
C ILE A 139 -1.90 16.19 2.11
N ARG A 140 -2.59 16.22 3.24
CA ARG A 140 -2.01 16.54 4.53
C ARG A 140 -1.31 15.29 5.07
N VAL A 141 -0.02 15.15 4.81
CA VAL A 141 0.74 13.96 5.17
C VAL A 141 1.18 14.01 6.62
N SER A 142 0.76 13.04 7.39
CA SER A 142 1.33 12.75 8.71
C SER A 142 2.30 11.59 8.57
N LEU A 143 3.59 11.83 8.83
CA LEU A 143 4.63 10.82 8.68
C LEU A 143 4.93 10.16 10.02
N TYR A 144 4.75 8.84 10.08
CA TYR A 144 5.09 8.05 11.25
C TYR A 144 6.03 6.93 10.82
N GLY A 145 7.11 6.75 11.56
CA GLY A 145 8.03 5.63 11.34
C GLY A 145 7.63 4.42 12.17
N TYR A 146 7.66 3.24 11.56
CA TYR A 146 7.48 1.96 12.26
C TYR A 146 8.69 1.07 12.03
N SER A 147 9.13 0.41 13.09
CA SER A 147 10.16 -0.61 13.00
C SER A 147 9.50 -1.98 12.82
N TRP A 148 9.94 -2.73 11.83
CA TRP A 148 9.45 -4.07 11.52
C TRP A 148 10.56 -5.07 11.83
N ARG A 149 10.30 -5.96 12.73
CA ARG A 149 11.25 -7.01 13.11
C ARG A 149 10.57 -8.37 13.17
#